data_fcc6d310e561cb5ea6029b0de4f2ab95
#
_entry.id   fcc6d310e561cb5ea6029b0de4f2ab95
#
_cell.length_a   1.000
_cell.length_b   1.000
_cell.length_c   1.000
_cell.angle_alpha   90.00
_cell.angle_beta   90.00
_cell.angle_gamma   90.00
#
_symmetry.space_group_name_H-M   'P 1'
#
loop_
_entity.id
_entity.type
_entity.pdbx_description
1 polymer ?
#
loop_
_entity_poly.entity_id
_entity_poly.type
_entity_poly.pdbx_seq_one_letter_code
_entity_poly.pdbx_strand_id
1 'polypeptide(L)'
;MKNLHLEHPEDMILEGNVKVFDALYETAHLSLKIDGAPAVVFGTHPENGKFFVGTKSVFNKKKDMICYTIEDIFKKYDRKTHYSLMRVLIKCILYLPKVDGIIQADFIGMGGSNIYRPNTLEYHFPEIVKEKIILAPHTKYTTNSTLLECVAKPLVTHLTDNENVRWIQPTVDRVFE
;
A
#
# COMPACT_ATOMS: atom_id res chain seq x y z
N MET A 1 7.84 9.79 -18.17
CA MET A 1 7.99 9.73 -16.71
C MET A 1 7.36 8.41 -16.26
N LYS A 2 8.03 7.58 -15.44
CA LYS A 2 7.43 6.31 -15.00
C LYS A 2 6.28 6.57 -14.05
N ASN A 3 5.16 5.87 -14.26
CA ASN A 3 3.98 6.03 -13.44
C ASN A 3 4.11 5.21 -12.15
N LEU A 4 4.49 5.86 -11.05
CA LEU A 4 4.53 5.28 -9.69
C LEU A 4 3.22 5.50 -8.91
N HIS A 5 2.22 6.07 -9.56
CA HIS A 5 0.87 6.27 -9.03
C HIS A 5 -0.14 5.57 -9.94
N LEU A 6 -1.25 5.16 -9.36
CA LEU A 6 -2.43 4.84 -10.17
C LEU A 6 -2.97 6.14 -10.76
N GLU A 7 -3.38 6.08 -12.02
CA GLU A 7 -4.05 7.22 -12.67
C GLU A 7 -5.44 7.39 -12.08
N HIS A 8 -5.84 8.65 -11.90
CA HIS A 8 -7.16 9.01 -11.38
C HIS A 8 -8.07 9.38 -12.55
N PRO A 9 -9.28 8.80 -12.67
CA PRO A 9 -10.21 9.12 -13.75
C PRO A 9 -10.54 10.61 -13.84
N GLU A 10 -10.69 11.28 -12.69
CA GLU A 10 -10.96 12.73 -12.62
C GLU A 10 -9.83 13.57 -13.22
N ASP A 11 -8.57 13.22 -12.97
CA ASP A 11 -7.42 13.92 -13.54
C ASP A 11 -7.38 13.75 -15.06
N MET A 12 -7.66 12.53 -15.55
CA MET A 12 -7.74 12.23 -16.97
C MET A 12 -8.83 13.02 -17.68
N ILE A 13 -9.99 13.21 -17.02
CA ILE A 13 -11.10 14.04 -17.54
C ILE A 13 -10.66 15.50 -17.62
N LEU A 14 -10.02 16.04 -16.59
CA LEU A 14 -9.52 17.41 -16.57
C LEU A 14 -8.45 17.66 -17.63
N GLU A 15 -7.68 16.63 -17.99
CA GLU A 15 -6.72 16.66 -19.10
C GLU A 15 -7.36 16.51 -20.49
N GLY A 16 -8.69 16.38 -20.56
CA GLY A 16 -9.46 16.24 -21.80
C GLY A 16 -9.50 14.82 -22.38
N ASN A 17 -9.11 13.81 -21.60
CA ASN A 17 -9.18 12.41 -22.02
C ASN A 17 -10.58 11.84 -21.76
N VAL A 18 -11.50 12.01 -22.69
CA VAL A 18 -12.89 11.53 -22.56
C VAL A 18 -13.04 10.01 -22.70
N LYS A 19 -12.02 9.31 -23.22
CA LYS A 19 -12.04 7.84 -23.33
C LYS A 19 -12.09 7.14 -21.98
N VAL A 20 -11.79 7.85 -20.90
CA VAL A 20 -11.94 7.33 -19.55
C VAL A 20 -13.39 6.93 -19.22
N PHE A 21 -14.37 7.57 -19.80
CA PHE A 21 -15.79 7.21 -19.62
C PHE A 21 -16.08 5.82 -20.20
N ASP A 22 -15.57 5.52 -21.40
CA ASP A 22 -15.71 4.19 -22.00
C ASP A 22 -15.08 3.14 -21.11
N ALA A 23 -13.88 3.40 -20.60
CA ALA A 23 -13.18 2.51 -19.68
C ALA A 23 -13.96 2.27 -18.39
N LEU A 24 -14.65 3.30 -17.83
CA LEU A 24 -15.49 3.15 -16.63
C LEU A 24 -16.72 2.27 -16.90
N TYR A 25 -17.30 2.34 -18.11
CA TYR A 25 -18.41 1.49 -18.50
C TYR A 25 -17.99 0.03 -18.72
N GLU A 26 -16.80 -0.20 -19.27
CA GLU A 26 -16.29 -1.52 -19.61
C GLU A 26 -15.56 -2.20 -18.44
N THR A 27 -15.34 -1.48 -17.32
CA THR A 27 -14.59 -2.00 -16.17
C THR A 27 -15.27 -3.22 -15.57
N ALA A 28 -14.56 -4.34 -15.57
CA ALA A 28 -15.01 -5.60 -15.00
C ALA A 28 -14.78 -5.72 -13.49
N HIS A 29 -13.96 -4.83 -12.91
CA HIS A 29 -13.59 -4.88 -11.50
C HIS A 29 -13.69 -3.49 -10.86
N LEU A 30 -14.46 -3.41 -9.79
CA LEU A 30 -14.56 -2.23 -8.94
C LEU A 30 -14.16 -2.59 -7.52
N SER A 31 -13.41 -1.71 -6.88
CA SER A 31 -13.08 -1.81 -5.46
C SER A 31 -13.24 -0.47 -4.78
N LEU A 32 -13.56 -0.49 -3.50
CA LEU A 32 -13.52 0.71 -2.68
C LEU A 32 -12.09 0.91 -2.17
N LYS A 33 -11.46 2.03 -2.53
CA LYS A 33 -10.16 2.40 -1.97
C LYS A 33 -10.35 2.89 -0.54
N ILE A 34 -9.80 2.16 0.41
CA ILE A 34 -9.74 2.56 1.81
C ILE A 34 -8.52 3.45 1.99
N ASP A 35 -8.73 4.65 2.51
CA ASP A 35 -7.68 5.65 2.72
C ASP A 35 -7.08 5.55 4.12
N GLY A 36 -5.78 5.65 4.22
CA GLY A 36 -5.02 5.62 5.46
C GLY A 36 -3.69 6.35 5.36
N ALA A 37 -2.94 6.38 6.45
CA ALA A 37 -1.62 7.00 6.50
C ALA A 37 -0.73 6.35 7.59
N PRO A 38 0.57 6.20 7.33
CA PRO A 38 1.28 6.43 6.07
C PRO A 38 0.99 5.36 5.00
N ALA A 39 1.31 5.67 3.75
CA ALA A 39 1.39 4.66 2.70
C ALA A 39 2.71 3.89 2.83
N VAL A 40 2.63 2.56 2.88
CA VAL A 40 3.78 1.65 2.98
C VAL A 40 3.99 0.90 1.68
N VAL A 41 5.23 0.74 1.27
CA VAL A 41 5.64 -0.11 0.15
C VAL A 41 6.47 -1.26 0.70
N PHE A 42 6.11 -2.47 0.36
CA PHE A 42 6.79 -3.68 0.84
C PHE A 42 6.75 -4.79 -0.20
N GLY A 43 7.62 -5.74 -0.06
CA GLY A 43 7.67 -6.90 -0.95
C GLY A 43 9.04 -7.48 -1.11
N THR A 44 9.23 -8.23 -2.19
CA THR A 44 10.49 -8.88 -2.54
C THR A 44 11.25 -8.00 -3.53
N HIS A 45 12.48 -7.63 -3.17
CA HIS A 45 13.34 -6.83 -4.03
C HIS A 45 13.72 -7.63 -5.29
N PRO A 46 13.48 -7.10 -6.50
CA PRO A 46 13.60 -7.86 -7.74
C PRO A 46 15.06 -8.27 -8.05
N GLU A 47 16.05 -7.53 -7.55
CA GLU A 47 17.46 -7.76 -7.86
C GLU A 47 18.16 -8.68 -6.84
N ASN A 48 17.72 -8.72 -5.58
CA ASN A 48 18.40 -9.48 -4.53
C ASN A 48 17.52 -10.50 -3.80
N GLY A 49 16.22 -10.53 -4.10
CA GLY A 49 15.26 -11.48 -3.51
C GLY A 49 14.95 -11.27 -2.03
N LYS A 50 15.44 -10.17 -1.42
CA LYS A 50 15.20 -9.89 0.00
C LYS A 50 13.86 -9.19 0.21
N PHE A 51 13.17 -9.57 1.27
CA PHE A 51 11.99 -8.82 1.71
C PHE A 51 12.40 -7.46 2.25
N PHE A 52 11.66 -6.41 1.87
CA PHE A 52 11.90 -5.05 2.30
C PHE A 52 10.61 -4.31 2.66
N VAL A 53 10.75 -3.25 3.42
CA VAL A 53 9.70 -2.27 3.67
C VAL A 53 10.23 -0.85 3.47
N GLY A 54 9.31 0.06 3.23
CA GLY A 54 9.59 1.50 3.13
C GLY A 54 8.34 2.29 2.78
N THR A 55 8.54 3.46 2.23
CA THR A 55 7.52 4.29 1.59
C THR A 55 7.80 4.35 0.08
N LYS A 56 7.07 5.18 -0.67
CA LYS A 56 7.42 5.44 -2.08
C LYS A 56 8.86 5.92 -2.29
N SER A 57 9.53 6.38 -1.22
CA SER A 57 10.94 6.75 -1.27
C SER A 57 11.89 5.58 -1.63
N VAL A 58 11.42 4.32 -1.55
CA VAL A 58 12.19 3.15 -2.01
C VAL A 58 12.52 3.21 -3.51
N PHE A 59 11.73 3.96 -4.29
CA PHE A 59 11.97 4.20 -5.71
C PHE A 59 12.88 5.41 -5.99
N ASN A 60 13.43 6.05 -4.96
CA ASN A 60 14.29 7.20 -5.12
C ASN A 60 15.68 6.78 -5.63
N LYS A 61 16.10 7.39 -6.77
CA LYS A 61 17.41 7.11 -7.38
C LYS A 61 18.59 7.70 -6.62
N LYS A 62 18.37 8.79 -5.87
CA LYS A 62 19.45 9.55 -5.21
C LYS A 62 19.74 9.11 -3.79
N LYS A 63 18.75 8.52 -3.13
CA LYS A 63 18.85 8.14 -1.72
C LYS A 63 18.24 6.75 -1.52
N ASP A 64 19.02 5.82 -1.02
CA ASP A 64 18.55 4.50 -0.65
C ASP A 64 17.74 4.55 0.64
N MET A 65 16.42 4.37 0.51
CA MET A 65 15.46 4.34 1.61
C MET A 65 14.82 2.96 1.82
N ILE A 66 15.40 1.91 1.22
CA ILE A 66 14.94 0.54 1.36
C ILE A 66 15.38 0.00 2.73
N CYS A 67 14.45 -0.54 3.50
CA CYS A 67 14.73 -1.11 4.82
C CYS A 67 14.50 -2.62 4.80
N TYR A 68 15.53 -3.39 5.06
CA TYR A 68 15.47 -4.85 5.21
C TYR A 68 15.38 -5.26 6.67
N THR A 69 15.91 -4.43 7.57
CA THR A 69 15.99 -4.69 8.99
C THR A 69 15.53 -3.48 9.81
N ILE A 70 15.29 -3.68 11.10
CA ILE A 70 14.97 -2.60 12.03
C ILE A 70 16.13 -1.61 12.12
N GLU A 71 17.36 -2.10 12.09
CA GLU A 71 18.56 -1.26 12.09
C GLU A 71 18.61 -0.31 10.89
N ASP A 72 18.16 -0.77 9.72
CA ASP A 72 18.07 0.09 8.53
C ASP A 72 17.13 1.27 8.76
N ILE A 73 16.00 1.03 9.45
CA ILE A 73 15.04 2.09 9.78
C ILE A 73 15.71 3.16 10.66
N PHE A 74 16.43 2.75 11.72
CA PHE A 74 17.13 3.68 12.60
C PHE A 74 18.27 4.44 11.91
N LYS A 75 18.92 3.84 10.91
CA LYS A 75 19.97 4.50 10.13
C LYS A 75 19.43 5.50 9.12
N LYS A 76 18.27 5.22 8.53
CA LYS A 76 17.73 5.99 7.39
C LYS A 76 16.72 7.07 7.77
N TYR A 77 16.10 6.96 8.95
CA TYR A 77 15.10 7.90 9.43
C TYR A 77 15.54 8.57 10.74
N ASP A 78 15.32 9.88 10.84
CA ASP A 78 15.54 10.62 12.06
C ASP A 78 14.34 10.44 13.00
N ARG A 79 14.61 9.93 14.21
CA ARG A 79 13.62 9.68 15.25
C ARG A 79 12.86 10.95 15.69
N LYS A 80 13.49 12.11 15.65
CA LYS A 80 12.86 13.37 16.08
C LYS A 80 11.76 13.80 15.11
N THR A 81 11.94 13.56 13.82
CA THR A 81 11.04 14.02 12.76
C THR A 81 10.13 12.93 12.19
N HIS A 82 10.53 11.64 12.30
CA HIS A 82 9.84 10.53 11.66
C HIS A 82 9.38 9.42 12.63
N TYR A 83 9.21 9.74 13.90
CA TYR A 83 8.90 8.73 14.93
C TYR A 83 7.68 7.85 14.59
N SER A 84 6.58 8.45 14.18
CA SER A 84 5.35 7.73 13.83
C SER A 84 5.54 6.79 12.63
N LEU A 85 6.22 7.27 11.59
CA LEU A 85 6.55 6.46 10.42
C LEU A 85 7.47 5.28 10.79
N MET A 86 8.51 5.53 11.58
CA MET A 86 9.44 4.48 12.03
C MET A 86 8.71 3.39 12.80
N ARG A 87 7.78 3.74 13.69
CA ARG A 87 6.94 2.75 14.40
C ARG A 87 6.17 1.86 13.44
N VAL A 88 5.56 2.44 12.42
CA VAL A 88 4.81 1.68 11.40
C VAL A 88 5.74 0.75 10.64
N LEU A 89 6.87 1.25 10.13
CA LEU A 89 7.83 0.43 9.38
C LEU A 89 8.42 -0.71 10.21
N ILE A 90 8.71 -0.49 11.49
CA ILE A 90 9.17 -1.53 12.41
C ILE A 90 8.10 -2.63 12.56
N LYS A 91 6.84 -2.25 12.74
CA LYS A 91 5.73 -3.21 12.82
C LYS A 91 5.55 -3.99 11.50
N CYS A 92 5.75 -3.31 10.37
CA CYS A 92 5.72 -3.97 9.07
C CYS A 92 6.85 -5.01 8.91
N ILE A 93 8.07 -4.70 9.32
CA ILE A 93 9.19 -5.68 9.31
C ILE A 93 8.87 -6.90 10.21
N LEU A 94 8.29 -6.66 11.39
CA LEU A 94 8.01 -7.72 12.35
C LEU A 94 6.85 -8.64 11.94
N TYR A 95 5.85 -8.11 11.26
CA TYR A 95 4.56 -8.80 11.12
C TYR A 95 4.11 -9.07 9.69
N LEU A 96 4.63 -8.35 8.68
CA LEU A 96 4.25 -8.61 7.30
C LEU A 96 4.74 -9.99 6.84
N PRO A 97 3.89 -10.75 6.14
CA PRO A 97 4.34 -11.96 5.48
C PRO A 97 5.25 -11.58 4.30
N LYS A 98 6.14 -12.49 3.94
CA LYS A 98 6.87 -12.38 2.68
C LYS A 98 5.87 -12.54 1.53
N VAL A 99 5.82 -11.56 0.65
CA VAL A 99 4.97 -11.58 -0.54
C VAL A 99 5.83 -11.52 -1.79
N ASP A 100 5.38 -12.22 -2.82
CA ASP A 100 5.98 -12.11 -4.15
C ASP A 100 5.56 -10.80 -4.80
N GLY A 101 6.54 -10.12 -5.39
CA GLY A 101 6.33 -8.80 -5.98
C GLY A 101 6.38 -7.69 -4.94
N ILE A 102 5.87 -6.52 -5.33
CA ILE A 102 5.93 -5.30 -4.52
C ILE A 102 4.53 -4.70 -4.43
N ILE A 103 4.10 -4.40 -3.21
CA ILE A 103 2.75 -3.90 -2.90
C ILE A 103 2.85 -2.57 -2.18
N GLN A 104 1.93 -1.67 -2.48
CA GLN A 104 1.65 -0.50 -1.66
C GLN A 104 0.32 -0.69 -0.94
N ALA A 105 0.32 -0.38 0.34
CA ALA A 105 -0.85 -0.40 1.20
C ALA A 105 -0.90 0.86 2.07
N ASP A 106 -2.10 1.34 2.35
CA ASP A 106 -2.31 2.39 3.34
C ASP A 106 -2.40 1.76 4.74
N PHE A 107 -1.67 2.32 5.68
CA PHE A 107 -1.71 1.88 7.07
C PHE A 107 -2.97 2.42 7.76
N ILE A 108 -3.76 1.54 8.35
CA ILE A 108 -5.02 1.90 9.03
C ILE A 108 -4.80 2.02 10.54
N GLY A 109 -4.06 1.11 11.14
CA GLY A 109 -3.80 1.14 12.58
C GLY A 109 -3.15 -0.12 13.11
N MET A 110 -2.94 -0.13 14.41
CA MET A 110 -2.48 -1.29 15.18
C MET A 110 -3.68 -1.93 15.86
N GLY A 111 -3.67 -3.24 16.03
CA GLY A 111 -4.73 -3.96 16.71
C GLY A 111 -4.99 -3.45 18.14
N GLY A 112 -6.08 -3.90 18.71
CA GLY A 112 -6.50 -3.56 20.08
C GLY A 112 -7.66 -2.56 20.18
N SER A 113 -8.23 -2.14 19.05
CA SER A 113 -9.41 -1.28 18.97
C SER A 113 -10.40 -1.81 17.92
N ASN A 114 -11.57 -1.25 17.89
CA ASN A 114 -12.54 -1.42 16.80
C ASN A 114 -12.86 -0.10 16.07
N ILE A 115 -12.22 0.99 16.47
CA ILE A 115 -12.39 2.32 15.83
C ILE A 115 -11.03 2.85 15.46
N TYR A 116 -10.86 3.26 14.19
CA TYR A 116 -9.61 3.77 13.63
C TYR A 116 -9.87 5.02 12.79
N ARG A 117 -9.04 6.04 12.98
CA ARG A 117 -9.05 7.27 12.18
C ARG A 117 -7.64 7.57 11.65
N PRO A 118 -7.18 6.80 10.66
CA PRO A 118 -5.81 6.93 10.16
C PRO A 118 -5.56 8.23 9.40
N ASN A 119 -6.60 8.82 8.83
CA ASN A 119 -6.55 10.07 8.07
C ASN A 119 -7.84 10.87 8.30
N THR A 120 -8.61 11.16 7.28
CA THR A 120 -9.84 11.97 7.37
C THR A 120 -11.04 11.14 7.82
N LEU A 121 -11.14 9.91 7.30
CA LEU A 121 -12.27 9.03 7.59
C LEU A 121 -12.04 8.20 8.87
N GLU A 122 -13.14 7.91 9.56
CA GLU A 122 -13.17 7.01 10.69
C GLU A 122 -13.77 5.67 10.28
N TYR A 123 -13.06 4.59 10.61
CA TYR A 123 -13.47 3.22 10.30
C TYR A 123 -13.89 2.49 11.56
N HIS A 124 -15.07 1.87 11.50
CA HIS A 124 -15.64 1.06 12.57
C HIS A 124 -15.63 -0.41 12.17
N PHE A 125 -15.02 -1.23 13.00
CA PHE A 125 -15.05 -2.68 12.86
C PHE A 125 -16.15 -3.26 13.79
N PRO A 126 -16.79 -4.35 13.40
CA PRO A 126 -17.84 -4.97 14.23
C PRO A 126 -17.29 -5.53 15.55
N GLU A 127 -15.99 -5.82 15.61
CA GLU A 127 -15.29 -6.34 16.78
C GLU A 127 -13.92 -5.71 16.98
N ILE A 128 -13.33 -5.89 18.14
CA ILE A 128 -11.94 -5.46 18.38
C ILE A 128 -11.01 -6.26 17.47
N VAL A 129 -10.20 -5.55 16.68
CA VAL A 129 -9.22 -6.15 15.78
C VAL A 129 -8.09 -6.76 16.62
N LYS A 130 -7.86 -8.07 16.49
CA LYS A 130 -6.87 -8.83 17.27
C LYS A 130 -5.50 -8.89 16.60
N GLU A 131 -5.46 -8.74 15.29
CA GLU A 131 -4.22 -8.71 14.51
C GLU A 131 -3.34 -7.54 14.94
N LYS A 132 -2.03 -7.66 14.74
CA LYS A 132 -1.04 -6.66 15.18
C LYS A 132 -1.08 -5.37 14.39
N ILE A 133 -1.35 -5.48 13.08
CA ILE A 133 -1.45 -4.35 12.15
C ILE A 133 -2.60 -4.53 11.18
N ILE A 134 -3.13 -3.41 10.69
CA ILE A 134 -4.22 -3.35 9.73
C ILE A 134 -3.74 -2.52 8.54
N LEU A 135 -3.81 -3.10 7.35
CA LEU A 135 -3.36 -2.49 6.10
C LEU A 135 -4.44 -2.60 5.02
N ALA A 136 -4.56 -1.56 4.20
CA ALA A 136 -5.43 -1.52 3.02
C ALA A 136 -4.57 -1.53 1.74
N PRO A 137 -4.24 -2.72 1.19
CA PRO A 137 -3.45 -2.82 -0.02
C PRO A 137 -4.28 -2.45 -1.24
N HIS A 138 -3.70 -1.69 -2.17
CA HIS A 138 -4.42 -1.19 -3.35
C HIS A 138 -3.58 -1.18 -4.63
N THR A 139 -2.25 -1.19 -4.52
CA THR A 139 -1.36 -1.08 -5.69
C THR A 139 -0.34 -2.19 -5.70
N LYS A 140 -0.12 -2.78 -6.87
CA LYS A 140 0.98 -3.69 -7.17
C LYS A 140 1.95 -3.01 -8.11
N TYR A 141 3.24 -3.11 -7.80
CA TYR A 141 4.29 -2.67 -8.71
C TYR A 141 4.85 -3.84 -9.49
N THR A 142 4.94 -3.66 -10.80
CA THR A 142 5.52 -4.65 -11.71
C THR A 142 6.81 -4.12 -12.32
N THR A 143 7.81 -4.98 -12.46
CA THR A 143 9.08 -4.65 -13.12
C THR A 143 9.62 -5.89 -13.85
N ASN A 144 10.38 -5.64 -14.91
CA ASN A 144 11.06 -6.70 -15.62
C ASN A 144 12.54 -6.85 -15.20
N SER A 145 13.09 -5.90 -14.44
CA SER A 145 14.52 -5.89 -14.12
C SER A 145 14.85 -5.28 -12.76
N THR A 146 14.61 -3.97 -12.58
CA THR A 146 15.07 -3.24 -11.41
C THR A 146 13.93 -2.58 -10.64
N LEU A 147 14.15 -2.35 -9.35
CA LEU A 147 13.20 -1.62 -8.51
C LEU A 147 12.86 -0.23 -9.10
N LEU A 148 13.85 0.43 -9.70
CA LEU A 148 13.69 1.76 -10.31
C LEU A 148 12.87 1.77 -11.60
N GLU A 149 12.55 0.59 -12.13
CA GLU A 149 11.76 0.42 -13.36
C GLU A 149 10.34 -0.10 -13.09
N CYS A 150 9.91 -0.04 -11.85
CA CYS A 150 8.57 -0.42 -11.45
C CYS A 150 7.50 0.49 -12.04
N VAL A 151 6.37 -0.13 -12.38
CA VAL A 151 5.15 0.52 -12.86
C VAL A 151 4.00 0.13 -11.94
N ALA A 152 3.20 1.12 -11.51
CA ALA A 152 2.04 0.91 -10.68
C ALA A 152 0.88 0.31 -11.48
N LYS A 153 0.23 -0.71 -10.91
CA LYS A 153 -1.01 -1.32 -11.41
C LYS A 153 -1.98 -1.53 -10.25
N PRO A 154 -3.30 -1.54 -10.49
CA PRO A 154 -4.25 -1.92 -9.46
C PRO A 154 -3.96 -3.31 -8.91
N LEU A 155 -4.04 -3.47 -7.60
CA LEU A 155 -3.98 -4.78 -6.96
C LEU A 155 -5.38 -5.38 -6.95
N VAL A 156 -5.61 -6.39 -7.78
CA VAL A 156 -6.90 -7.09 -7.89
C VAL A 156 -6.95 -8.40 -7.11
N THR A 157 -5.79 -8.91 -6.70
CA THR A 157 -5.68 -10.14 -5.91
C THR A 157 -5.91 -9.84 -4.44
N HIS A 158 -6.76 -10.63 -3.78
CA HIS A 158 -6.95 -10.55 -2.34
C HIS A 158 -5.81 -11.23 -1.58
N LEU A 159 -5.30 -10.54 -0.57
CA LEU A 159 -4.35 -11.09 0.39
C LEU A 159 -5.11 -11.79 1.51
N THR A 160 -4.57 -12.90 1.98
CA THR A 160 -5.19 -13.67 3.05
C THR A 160 -4.77 -13.13 4.42
N ASP A 161 -5.74 -12.87 5.28
CA ASP A 161 -5.51 -12.52 6.68
C ASP A 161 -4.72 -13.63 7.40
N ASN A 162 -3.89 -13.22 8.34
CA ASN A 162 -3.18 -14.11 9.23
C ASN A 162 -3.26 -13.57 10.68
N GLU A 163 -2.64 -14.24 11.62
CA GLU A 163 -2.68 -13.84 13.05
C GLU A 163 -2.09 -12.45 13.33
N ASN A 164 -1.27 -11.92 12.43
CA ASN A 164 -0.55 -10.66 12.61
C ASN A 164 -1.10 -9.50 11.77
N VAL A 165 -1.71 -9.81 10.62
CA VAL A 165 -2.10 -8.78 9.64
C VAL A 165 -3.56 -8.95 9.23
N ARG A 166 -4.36 -7.89 9.42
CA ARG A 166 -5.69 -7.73 8.84
C ARG A 166 -5.56 -6.92 7.54
N TRP A 167 -6.01 -7.52 6.44
CA TRP A 167 -6.05 -6.85 5.14
C TRP A 167 -7.45 -6.30 4.86
N ILE A 168 -7.54 -5.02 4.48
CA ILE A 168 -8.79 -4.39 4.10
C ILE A 168 -8.83 -4.22 2.59
N GLN A 169 -9.57 -5.08 1.92
CA GLN A 169 -9.74 -5.09 0.46
C GLN A 169 -11.23 -5.27 0.11
N PRO A 170 -12.08 -4.26 0.36
CA PRO A 170 -13.50 -4.37 0.08
C PRO A 170 -13.73 -4.41 -1.43
N THR A 171 -14.63 -5.29 -1.86
CA THR A 171 -15.14 -5.37 -3.23
C THR A 171 -16.48 -4.64 -3.33
N VAL A 172 -16.79 -4.18 -4.53
CA VAL A 172 -18.08 -3.56 -4.85
C VAL A 172 -18.78 -4.45 -5.87
N ASP A 173 -19.95 -4.96 -5.50
CA ASP A 173 -20.81 -5.64 -6.46
C ASP A 173 -21.42 -4.61 -7.41
N ARG A 174 -21.20 -4.80 -8.69
CA ARG A 174 -21.76 -3.93 -9.71
C ARG A 174 -23.12 -4.48 -10.11
N VAL A 175 -24.17 -3.78 -9.67
CA VAL A 175 -25.54 -4.07 -10.14
C VAL A 175 -25.85 -3.10 -11.29
N PHE A 176 -26.07 -3.65 -12.46
CA PHE A 176 -26.71 -2.89 -13.57
C PHE A 176 -28.19 -3.24 -13.54
N GLU A 177 -29.01 -2.25 -13.34
CA GLU A 177 -30.44 -2.33 -13.67
C GLU A 177 -30.65 -1.94 -15.12
#